data_1fff3580ee49197a5deb3175ed193c48
#
_entry.id   1fff3580ee49197a5deb3175ed193c48
#
_cell.length_a   1.000
_cell.length_b   1.000
_cell.length_c   1.000
_cell.angle_alpha   90.00
_cell.angle_beta   90.00
_cell.angle_gamma   90.00
#
_symmetry.space_group_name_H-M   'P 1'
#
loop_
_entity.id
_entity.type
_entity.pdbx_description
1 polymer ?
#
loop_
_entity_poly.entity_id
_entity_poly.type
_entity_poly.pdbx_seq_one_letter_code
_entity_poly.pdbx_strand_id
1 'polypeptide(L)'
;RSVQSWGTASMMLRGAEERGKKEIAWQFLKWWESSEVQSNYASELEAVMGAAARYATANRNTFETLSWSSDESAALKEQWKSAFGLPEVAGGYYTARHITNAIRKVMNENEDPRETLLDYVITINDELTNKREEFGLPIKDTKK
;
A
#
# COMPACT_ATOMS: atom_id res chain seq x y z
N ARG A 1 10.65 13.06 8.99
CA ARG A 1 9.36 12.37 9.07
C ARG A 1 9.28 11.40 7.91
N SER A 2 8.96 10.14 8.14
CA SER A 2 8.77 9.12 7.10
C SER A 2 7.29 8.83 6.93
N VAL A 3 6.88 8.52 5.70
CA VAL A 3 5.50 8.21 5.34
C VAL A 3 5.48 6.86 4.66
N GLN A 4 4.61 5.96 5.14
CA GLN A 4 4.39 4.69 4.48
C GLN A 4 3.67 4.92 3.14
N SER A 5 4.19 4.31 2.07
CA SER A 5 3.51 4.27 0.78
C SER A 5 2.79 2.94 0.58
N TRP A 6 1.61 3.03 0.01
CA TRP A 6 0.85 1.89 -0.48
C TRP A 6 0.72 2.01 -1.98
N GLY A 7 0.71 0.87 -2.66
CA GLY A 7 0.50 0.84 -4.09
C GLY A 7 -0.18 -0.45 -4.51
N THR A 8 -0.90 -0.38 -5.60
CA THR A 8 -1.38 -1.54 -6.34
C THR A 8 -0.54 -1.68 -7.60
N ALA A 9 -0.27 -2.90 -8.01
CA ALA A 9 0.47 -3.18 -9.21
C ALA A 9 -0.34 -4.08 -10.13
N SER A 10 -0.30 -3.79 -11.42
CA SER A 10 -0.86 -4.66 -12.44
C SER A 10 0.19 -5.69 -12.85
N MET A 11 -0.18 -6.96 -12.88
CA MET A 11 0.74 -8.03 -13.27
C MET A 11 0.13 -8.96 -14.32
N MET A 12 0.99 -9.47 -15.18
CA MET A 12 0.60 -10.49 -16.15
C MET A 12 0.78 -11.88 -15.53
N LEU A 13 -0.29 -12.65 -15.51
CA LEU A 13 -0.25 -14.01 -15.00
C LEU A 13 0.30 -14.98 -16.07
N ARG A 14 0.96 -16.05 -15.62
CA ARG A 14 1.50 -17.13 -16.47
C ARG A 14 0.47 -17.70 -17.46
N GLY A 15 -0.78 -17.83 -17.03
CA GLY A 15 -1.87 -18.27 -17.92
C GLY A 15 -2.13 -17.39 -19.14
N ALA A 16 -1.63 -16.16 -19.21
CA ALA A 16 -1.68 -15.35 -20.43
C ALA A 16 -0.71 -15.90 -21.49
N GLU A 17 0.47 -16.33 -21.07
CA GLU A 17 1.46 -16.96 -21.96
C GLU A 17 0.99 -18.34 -22.43
N GLU A 18 0.51 -19.18 -21.51
CA GLU A 18 0.00 -20.52 -21.81
C GLU A 18 -1.15 -20.51 -22.82
N ARG A 19 -1.95 -19.44 -22.84
CA ARG A 19 -3.05 -19.25 -23.80
C ARG A 19 -2.65 -18.46 -25.04
N GLY A 20 -1.37 -18.19 -25.25
CA GLY A 20 -0.87 -17.41 -26.38
C GLY A 20 -1.36 -15.94 -26.40
N LYS A 21 -1.70 -15.37 -25.22
CA LYS A 21 -2.21 -13.99 -25.08
C LYS A 21 -1.20 -13.03 -24.45
N LYS A 22 0.05 -13.43 -24.32
CA LYS A 22 1.09 -12.64 -23.65
C LYS A 22 1.23 -11.22 -24.22
N GLU A 23 1.33 -11.11 -25.56
CA GLU A 23 1.54 -9.82 -26.21
C GLU A 23 0.36 -8.87 -26.01
N ILE A 24 -0.86 -9.34 -26.21
CA ILE A 24 -2.05 -8.50 -26.03
C ILE A 24 -2.26 -8.12 -24.55
N ALA A 25 -1.96 -9.01 -23.61
CA ALA A 25 -1.99 -8.71 -22.18
C ALA A 25 -0.97 -7.63 -21.81
N TRP A 26 0.23 -7.71 -22.38
CA TRP A 26 1.27 -6.71 -22.18
C TRP A 26 0.90 -5.35 -22.77
N GLN A 27 0.31 -5.32 -23.96
CA GLN A 27 -0.20 -4.09 -24.58
C GLN A 27 -1.29 -3.46 -23.73
N PHE A 28 -2.21 -4.25 -23.16
CA PHE A 28 -3.23 -3.76 -22.23
C PHE A 28 -2.61 -3.15 -20.97
N LEU A 29 -1.63 -3.78 -20.35
CA LEU A 29 -0.96 -3.23 -19.18
C LEU A 29 -0.27 -1.90 -19.49
N LYS A 30 0.46 -1.82 -20.60
CA LYS A 30 1.10 -0.55 -21.03
C LYS A 30 0.08 0.56 -21.30
N TRP A 31 -1.04 0.21 -21.93
CA TRP A 31 -2.13 1.15 -22.18
C TRP A 31 -2.72 1.64 -20.85
N TRP A 32 -3.06 0.73 -19.95
CA TRP A 32 -3.63 1.07 -18.64
C TRP A 32 -2.73 1.97 -17.81
N GLU A 33 -1.43 1.69 -17.78
CA GLU A 33 -0.43 2.47 -17.01
C GLU A 33 0.02 3.76 -17.73
N SER A 34 -0.48 4.04 -18.94
CA SER A 34 -0.12 5.26 -19.65
C SER A 34 -0.65 6.50 -18.95
N SER A 35 0.09 7.61 -19.04
CA SER A 35 -0.31 8.87 -18.40
C SER A 35 -1.65 9.40 -18.93
N GLU A 36 -1.91 9.21 -20.21
CA GLU A 36 -3.18 9.63 -20.84
C GLU A 36 -4.36 8.89 -20.21
N VAL A 37 -4.31 7.56 -20.17
CA VAL A 37 -5.40 6.74 -19.64
C VAL A 37 -5.59 6.98 -18.14
N GLN A 38 -4.51 7.05 -17.38
CA GLN A 38 -4.55 7.33 -15.94
C GLN A 38 -5.12 8.73 -15.64
N SER A 39 -4.78 9.73 -16.45
CA SER A 39 -5.32 11.10 -16.30
C SER A 39 -6.82 11.16 -16.62
N ASN A 40 -7.23 10.54 -17.72
CA ASN A 40 -8.65 10.49 -18.11
C ASN A 40 -9.47 9.74 -17.06
N TYR A 41 -8.99 8.56 -16.61
CA TYR A 41 -9.65 7.79 -15.56
C TYR A 41 -9.81 8.60 -14.26
N ALA A 42 -8.74 9.28 -13.83
CA ALA A 42 -8.77 10.09 -12.61
C ALA A 42 -9.77 11.27 -12.73
N SER A 43 -9.78 11.95 -13.87
CA SER A 43 -10.67 13.09 -14.12
C SER A 43 -12.14 12.66 -14.16
N GLU A 44 -12.45 11.56 -14.85
CA GLU A 44 -13.81 11.01 -14.90
C GLU A 44 -14.28 10.53 -13.52
N LEU A 45 -13.41 9.87 -12.77
CA LEU A 45 -13.73 9.42 -11.42
C LEU A 45 -14.05 10.61 -10.49
N GLU A 46 -13.25 11.67 -10.53
CA GLU A 46 -13.51 12.89 -9.75
C GLU A 46 -14.76 13.63 -10.23
N ALA A 47 -15.03 13.69 -11.55
CA ALA A 47 -16.21 14.31 -12.08
C ALA A 47 -17.52 13.63 -11.66
N VAL A 48 -17.51 12.29 -11.55
CA VAL A 48 -18.70 11.51 -11.18
C VAL A 48 -18.89 11.45 -9.66
N MET A 49 -17.82 11.30 -8.89
CA MET A 49 -17.87 11.00 -7.46
C MET A 49 -17.41 12.18 -6.57
N GLY A 50 -16.93 13.25 -7.17
CA GLY A 50 -16.42 14.43 -6.46
C GLY A 50 -14.99 14.29 -5.95
N ALA A 51 -14.48 15.34 -5.31
CA ALA A 51 -13.10 15.44 -4.85
C ALA A 51 -12.68 14.34 -3.83
N ALA A 52 -13.64 13.75 -3.11
CA ALA A 52 -13.36 12.66 -2.19
C ALA A 52 -12.88 11.37 -2.89
N ALA A 53 -13.18 11.23 -4.17
CA ALA A 53 -12.75 10.10 -5.00
C ALA A 53 -11.52 10.42 -5.85
N ARG A 54 -10.84 11.52 -5.58
CA ARG A 54 -9.63 11.91 -6.30
C ARG A 54 -8.60 10.80 -6.28
N TYR A 55 -8.19 10.39 -7.47
CA TYR A 55 -7.36 9.21 -7.67
C TYR A 55 -5.92 9.45 -7.25
N ALA A 56 -5.41 8.59 -6.37
CA ALA A 56 -4.00 8.58 -6.01
C ALA A 56 -3.22 7.74 -7.02
N THR A 57 -2.39 8.37 -7.84
CA THR A 57 -1.60 7.70 -8.88
C THR A 57 -0.14 7.58 -8.48
N ALA A 58 0.50 6.46 -8.88
CA ALA A 58 1.95 6.29 -8.84
C ALA A 58 2.64 6.89 -10.09
N ASN A 59 1.87 7.26 -11.11
CA ASN A 59 2.39 7.86 -12.33
C ASN A 59 2.63 9.35 -12.11
N ARG A 60 3.90 9.76 -12.09
CA ARG A 60 4.29 11.15 -11.84
C ARG A 60 3.76 12.14 -12.87
N ASN A 61 3.72 11.74 -14.14
CA ASN A 61 3.19 12.61 -15.19
C ASN A 61 1.69 12.81 -15.03
N THR A 62 0.95 11.74 -14.70
CA THR A 62 -0.46 11.83 -14.37
C THR A 62 -0.71 12.73 -13.16
N PHE A 63 0.11 12.61 -12.11
CA PHE A 63 -0.05 13.43 -10.91
C PHE A 63 -0.05 14.94 -11.22
N GLU A 64 0.77 15.39 -12.18
CA GLU A 64 0.84 16.81 -12.58
C GLU A 64 -0.45 17.28 -13.29
N THR A 65 -1.29 16.39 -13.76
CA THR A 65 -2.56 16.71 -14.46
C THR A 65 -3.78 16.65 -13.55
N LEU A 66 -3.63 16.16 -12.32
CA LEU A 66 -4.74 16.02 -11.38
C LEU A 66 -5.11 17.37 -10.74
N SER A 67 -6.36 17.46 -10.30
CA SER A 67 -6.97 18.69 -9.76
C SER A 67 -6.50 19.03 -8.32
N TRP A 68 -5.21 18.81 -8.01
CA TRP A 68 -4.63 19.23 -6.75
C TRP A 68 -4.39 20.73 -6.74
N SER A 69 -4.69 21.40 -5.65
CA SER A 69 -4.23 22.80 -5.46
C SER A 69 -2.70 22.83 -5.39
N SER A 70 -2.12 24.04 -5.60
CA SER A 70 -0.68 24.24 -5.51
C SER A 70 -0.11 23.77 -4.17
N ASP A 71 -0.81 24.06 -3.07
CA ASP A 71 -0.37 23.73 -1.71
C ASP A 71 -0.47 22.22 -1.45
N GLU A 72 -1.56 21.58 -1.88
CA GLU A 72 -1.72 20.12 -1.78
C GLU A 72 -0.66 19.38 -2.61
N SER A 73 -0.44 19.82 -3.85
CA SER A 73 0.57 19.25 -4.74
C SER A 73 1.98 19.39 -4.14
N ALA A 74 2.31 20.55 -3.59
CA ALA A 74 3.60 20.79 -2.94
C ALA A 74 3.77 19.90 -1.70
N ALA A 75 2.75 19.77 -0.86
CA ALA A 75 2.76 18.93 0.33
C ALA A 75 2.95 17.43 -0.02
N LEU A 76 2.23 16.93 -1.03
CA LEU A 76 2.33 15.55 -1.50
C LEU A 76 3.72 15.26 -2.09
N LYS A 77 4.25 16.15 -2.92
CA LYS A 77 5.62 16.03 -3.47
C LYS A 77 6.70 16.03 -2.38
N GLU A 78 6.52 16.81 -1.33
CA GLU A 78 7.44 16.82 -0.19
C GLU A 78 7.35 15.49 0.59
N GLN A 79 6.15 14.97 0.83
CA GLN A 79 5.96 13.68 1.47
C GLN A 79 6.61 12.54 0.66
N TRP A 80 6.53 12.54 -0.66
CA TRP A 80 7.13 11.51 -1.51
C TRP A 80 8.63 11.36 -1.33
N LYS A 81 9.34 12.43 -0.96
CA LYS A 81 10.79 12.37 -0.69
C LYS A 81 11.14 11.45 0.49
N SER A 82 10.21 11.29 1.42
CA SER A 82 10.35 10.45 2.61
C SER A 82 9.45 9.21 2.61
N ALA A 83 8.76 8.95 1.51
CA ALA A 83 7.90 7.79 1.36
C ALA A 83 8.73 6.51 1.21
N PHE A 84 8.31 5.45 1.89
CA PHE A 84 8.93 4.13 1.78
C PHE A 84 7.86 3.03 1.79
N GLY A 85 8.15 1.93 1.11
CA GLY A 85 7.34 0.72 1.17
C GLY A 85 7.72 -0.11 2.38
N LEU A 86 6.73 -0.63 3.10
CA LEU A 86 7.02 -1.65 4.11
C LEU A 86 7.46 -2.94 3.41
N PRO A 87 8.56 -3.58 3.87
CA PRO A 87 8.99 -4.85 3.30
C PRO A 87 7.91 -5.92 3.52
N GLU A 88 7.61 -6.67 2.47
CA GLU A 88 6.79 -7.87 2.60
C GLU A 88 7.62 -8.97 3.26
N VAL A 89 7.17 -9.40 4.42
CA VAL A 89 7.81 -10.47 5.20
C VAL A 89 6.80 -11.57 5.50
N ALA A 90 7.26 -12.77 5.76
CA ALA A 90 6.41 -13.87 6.18
C ALA A 90 5.60 -13.46 7.42
N GLY A 91 4.28 -13.49 7.33
CA GLY A 91 3.37 -13.02 8.39
C GLY A 91 3.15 -11.51 8.46
N GLY A 92 3.71 -10.71 7.54
CA GLY A 92 3.64 -9.24 7.58
C GLY A 92 2.21 -8.69 7.57
N TYR A 93 1.26 -9.37 6.94
CA TYR A 93 -0.14 -8.95 6.94
C TYR A 93 -0.78 -8.97 8.35
N TYR A 94 -0.31 -9.83 9.24
CA TYR A 94 -0.74 -9.82 10.65
C TYR A 94 -0.35 -8.54 11.35
N THR A 95 0.82 -8.00 11.05
CA THR A 95 1.28 -6.72 11.61
C THR A 95 0.29 -5.60 11.30
N ALA A 96 -0.08 -5.42 10.04
CA ALA A 96 -1.04 -4.40 9.63
C ALA A 96 -2.41 -4.60 10.29
N ARG A 97 -2.89 -5.84 10.39
CA ARG A 97 -4.15 -6.21 11.03
C ARG A 97 -4.13 -5.86 12.53
N HIS A 98 -3.06 -6.23 13.23
CA HIS A 98 -2.95 -5.99 14.67
C HIS A 98 -2.77 -4.51 15.01
N ILE A 99 -2.05 -3.74 14.20
CA ILE A 99 -1.97 -2.28 14.35
C ILE A 99 -3.38 -1.67 14.20
N THR A 100 -4.14 -2.09 13.20
CA THR A 100 -5.53 -1.63 13.03
C THR A 100 -6.41 -2.00 14.22
N ASN A 101 -6.26 -3.20 14.77
CA ASN A 101 -7.01 -3.63 15.95
C ASN A 101 -6.61 -2.82 17.19
N ALA A 102 -5.32 -2.54 17.38
CA ALA A 102 -4.85 -1.67 18.48
C ALA A 102 -5.47 -0.27 18.39
N ILE A 103 -5.46 0.33 17.20
CA ILE A 103 -6.08 1.65 16.98
C ILE A 103 -7.58 1.60 17.32
N ARG A 104 -8.30 0.57 16.85
CA ARG A 104 -9.73 0.41 17.16
C ARG A 104 -9.99 0.27 18.66
N LYS A 105 -9.18 -0.50 19.36
CA LYS A 105 -9.30 -0.70 20.81
C LYS A 105 -9.11 0.60 21.57
N VAL A 106 -8.07 1.36 21.23
CA VAL A 106 -7.84 2.69 21.80
C VAL A 106 -9.02 3.64 21.53
N MET A 107 -9.53 3.67 20.30
CA MET A 107 -10.59 4.60 19.91
C MET A 107 -11.97 4.23 20.49
N ASN A 108 -12.29 2.93 20.55
CA ASN A 108 -13.63 2.48 20.92
C ASN A 108 -13.76 2.12 22.41
N GLU A 109 -12.66 1.66 23.03
CA GLU A 109 -12.63 1.18 24.41
C GLU A 109 -11.88 2.14 25.35
N ASN A 110 -11.35 3.24 24.80
CA ASN A 110 -10.58 4.27 25.52
C ASN A 110 -9.39 3.71 26.31
N GLU A 111 -8.74 2.69 25.76
CA GLU A 111 -7.55 2.07 26.33
C GLU A 111 -6.30 2.96 26.19
N ASP A 112 -5.29 2.75 27.02
CA ASP A 112 -4.02 3.46 26.89
C ASP A 112 -3.32 3.07 25.58
N PRO A 113 -2.97 4.03 24.70
CA PRO A 113 -2.40 3.73 23.38
C PRO A 113 -1.06 2.99 23.46
N ARG A 114 -0.24 3.31 24.45
CA ARG A 114 1.08 2.71 24.60
C ARG A 114 0.99 1.26 25.07
N GLU A 115 0.20 1.03 26.12
CA GLU A 115 0.03 -0.32 26.68
C GLU A 115 -0.64 -1.23 25.64
N THR A 116 -1.69 -0.76 25.00
CA THR A 116 -2.36 -1.50 23.93
C THR A 116 -1.40 -1.88 22.80
N LEU A 117 -0.55 -0.95 22.34
CA LEU A 117 0.43 -1.26 21.30
C LEU A 117 1.48 -2.27 21.75
N LEU A 118 1.94 -2.19 23.01
CA LEU A 118 2.93 -3.14 23.56
C LEU A 118 2.35 -4.56 23.62
N ASP A 119 1.10 -4.73 24.02
CA ASP A 119 0.42 -6.04 24.01
C ASP A 119 0.34 -6.63 22.59
N TYR A 120 -0.03 -5.80 21.62
CA TYR A 120 -0.08 -6.26 20.22
C TYR A 120 1.31 -6.56 19.63
N VAL A 121 2.37 -5.90 20.09
CA VAL A 121 3.76 -6.21 19.67
C VAL A 121 4.13 -7.66 20.03
N ILE A 122 3.73 -8.15 21.17
CA ILE A 122 3.96 -9.54 21.58
C ILE A 122 3.27 -10.48 20.58
N THR A 123 1.99 -10.29 20.35
CA THR A 123 1.21 -11.11 19.41
C THR A 123 1.77 -11.07 17.99
N ILE A 124 2.17 -9.88 17.52
CA ILE A 124 2.77 -9.71 16.18
C ILE A 124 4.09 -10.50 16.08
N ASN A 125 4.95 -10.41 17.08
CA ASN A 125 6.23 -11.11 17.07
C ASN A 125 6.06 -12.64 17.09
N ASP A 126 5.10 -13.14 17.86
CA ASP A 126 4.78 -14.57 17.90
C ASP A 126 4.31 -15.05 16.52
N GLU A 127 3.39 -14.32 15.88
CA GLU A 127 2.90 -14.65 14.54
C GLU A 127 4.00 -14.59 13.47
N LEU A 128 4.85 -13.57 13.52
CA LEU A 128 6.00 -13.47 12.61
C LEU A 128 6.98 -14.64 12.80
N THR A 129 7.21 -15.05 14.05
CA THR A 129 8.08 -16.17 14.37
C THR A 129 7.50 -17.48 13.86
N ASN A 130 6.22 -17.76 14.14
CA ASN A 130 5.52 -18.95 13.67
C ASN A 130 5.54 -19.06 12.13
N LYS A 131 5.32 -17.93 11.44
CA LYS A 131 5.37 -17.93 9.96
C LYS A 131 6.78 -18.13 9.41
N ARG A 132 7.80 -17.62 10.09
CA ARG A 132 9.19 -17.90 9.70
C ARG A 132 9.53 -19.37 9.88
N GLU A 133 9.09 -20.01 10.96
CA GLU A 133 9.23 -21.44 11.19
C GLU A 133 8.51 -22.27 10.09
N GLU A 134 7.26 -21.93 9.81
CA GLU A 134 6.46 -22.60 8.77
C GLU A 134 7.15 -22.56 7.38
N PHE A 135 7.81 -21.46 7.06
CA PHE A 135 8.54 -21.31 5.79
C PHE A 135 10.02 -21.73 5.86
N GLY A 136 10.49 -22.30 6.97
CA GLY A 136 11.89 -22.72 7.14
C GLY A 136 12.88 -21.55 7.08
N LEU A 137 12.44 -20.35 7.44
CA LEU A 137 13.28 -19.15 7.46
C LEU A 137 14.04 -19.01 8.79
N PRO A 138 15.23 -18.40 8.80
CA PRO A 138 15.98 -18.19 10.02
C PRO A 138 15.19 -17.40 11.06
N ILE A 139 15.12 -17.91 12.29
CA ILE A 139 14.51 -17.20 13.42
C ILE A 139 15.59 -16.30 14.02
N LYS A 140 15.33 -15.01 14.13
CA LYS A 140 16.20 -14.13 14.91
C LYS A 140 15.83 -14.28 16.38
N ASP A 141 16.75 -14.69 17.21
CA ASP A 141 16.58 -14.63 18.66
C ASP A 141 16.29 -13.17 19.08
N THR A 142 15.05 -12.90 19.38
CA THR A 142 14.60 -11.59 19.90
C THR A 142 14.79 -11.47 21.42
N LYS A 143 15.71 -12.26 21.99
CA LYS A 143 16.12 -12.10 23.38
C LYS A 143 17.24 -11.06 23.46
N LYS A 144 16.83 -9.79 23.57
CA LYS A 144 17.59 -8.73 24.25
C LYS A 144 16.63 -7.77 24.92
#